data_90704c25dc4ae07febc2ebeb33a6ab1f
#
_entry.id   90704c25dc4ae07febc2ebeb33a6ab1f
#
_cell.length_a   1.000
_cell.length_b   1.000
_cell.length_c   1.000
_cell.angle_alpha   90.00
_cell.angle_beta   90.00
_cell.angle_gamma   90.00
#
_symmetry.space_group_name_H-M   'P 1'
#
loop_
_entity.id
_entity.type
_entity.pdbx_description
1 polymer ?
#
loop_
_entity_poly.entity_id
_entity_poly.type
_entity_poly.pdbx_seq_one_letter_code
_entity_poly.pdbx_strand_id
1 'polypeptide(L)'
;LGFGGLAEAICKMSFGNGLDAKIKYDEKELFNYGYGSILVEAEEALDYPNAILIGEVTDGEESELTINGTKFDIFELMAVNGAKFAEVYPDTAEAYHKKLVPAGMEGVKPYKAKKSELKYKGEPVEKPIAYLPVFPGTNCDYDSAKAWRNAGAEVRMSVFCNLTEDDIFRSIAEMKKNIDECHILMLCGGFSAGDEPDGSGKFIANVLNNKEIADAIHALIDRGGLILGICNGFQALVKSGLLPYGRLGQVTKDSPTLFRNDINRHISQMVTTRVGTTNSPWLKDFAIGDLHTIAVSHGEGKFVVNEEFAKELFANGQVAFQYVDPLEEEPTMESP
;
A
#
# COMPACT_ATOMS: atom_id res chain seq x y z
N LEU A 1 24.01 11.38 -1.19
CA LEU A 1 24.97 10.28 -1.28
C LEU A 1 25.55 9.99 0.10
N GLY A 2 25.38 8.74 0.59
CA GLY A 2 25.82 8.31 1.92
C GLY A 2 27.12 7.51 1.94
N PHE A 3 27.20 6.53 2.80
CA PHE A 3 28.44 5.75 3.09
C PHE A 3 29.03 5.02 1.88
N GLY A 4 28.21 4.47 1.00
CA GLY A 4 28.65 3.78 -0.21
C GLY A 4 28.79 4.70 -1.42
N GLY A 5 28.64 6.01 -1.22
CA GLY A 5 28.83 7.01 -2.26
C GLY A 5 27.86 6.88 -3.44
N LEU A 6 28.32 7.24 -4.61
CA LEU A 6 27.56 7.17 -5.84
C LEU A 6 27.27 5.71 -6.26
N ALA A 7 28.22 4.80 -6.03
CA ALA A 7 28.05 3.38 -6.38
C ALA A 7 26.86 2.75 -5.63
N GLU A 8 26.77 2.99 -4.32
CA GLU A 8 25.64 2.50 -3.52
C GLU A 8 24.30 3.08 -4.02
N ALA A 9 24.26 4.38 -4.30
CA ALA A 9 23.05 5.06 -4.74
C ALA A 9 22.56 4.50 -6.09
N ILE A 10 23.47 4.29 -7.06
CA ILE A 10 23.15 3.71 -8.36
C ILE A 10 22.60 2.30 -8.19
N CYS A 11 23.27 1.43 -7.44
CA CYS A 11 22.80 0.06 -7.20
C CYS A 11 21.40 0.05 -6.57
N LYS A 12 21.17 0.85 -5.51
CA LYS A 12 19.88 0.90 -4.84
C LYS A 12 18.75 1.44 -5.71
N MET A 13 19.02 2.39 -6.61
CA MET A 13 18.03 2.85 -7.59
C MET A 13 17.69 1.76 -8.60
N SER A 14 18.67 0.97 -9.04
CA SER A 14 18.46 -0.12 -9.99
C SER A 14 17.69 -1.31 -9.38
N PHE A 15 17.73 -1.51 -8.05
CA PHE A 15 17.04 -2.64 -7.41
C PHE A 15 15.51 -2.58 -7.50
N GLY A 16 14.95 -1.38 -7.67
CA GLY A 16 13.49 -1.18 -7.64
C GLY A 16 12.76 -1.64 -8.90
N ASN A 17 13.39 -1.51 -10.06
CA ASN A 17 12.76 -1.76 -11.36
C ASN A 17 13.61 -2.63 -12.31
N GLY A 18 14.85 -2.94 -11.94
CA GLY A 18 15.72 -3.81 -12.72
C GLY A 18 16.13 -3.26 -14.09
N LEU A 19 15.94 -1.96 -14.34
CA LEU A 19 16.27 -1.36 -15.61
C LEU A 19 17.79 -1.31 -15.83
N ASP A 20 18.19 -1.55 -17.05
CA ASP A 20 19.60 -1.44 -17.46
C ASP A 20 20.09 0.00 -17.34
N ALA A 21 21.33 0.16 -16.88
CA ALA A 21 21.96 1.47 -16.82
C ALA A 21 23.43 1.43 -17.23
N LYS A 22 23.89 2.48 -17.92
CA LYS A 22 25.28 2.66 -18.32
C LYS A 22 25.83 3.92 -17.68
N ILE A 23 26.75 3.75 -16.75
CA ILE A 23 27.32 4.82 -15.94
C ILE A 23 28.80 5.00 -16.25
N LYS A 24 29.22 6.26 -16.35
CA LYS A 24 30.61 6.64 -16.51
C LYS A 24 30.96 7.75 -15.52
N TYR A 25 31.82 7.44 -14.57
CA TYR A 25 32.24 8.39 -13.53
C TYR A 25 33.68 8.10 -13.07
N ASP A 26 34.32 9.04 -12.39
CA ASP A 26 35.69 8.80 -11.87
C ASP A 26 35.65 7.64 -10.86
N GLU A 27 36.42 6.60 -11.13
CA GLU A 27 36.47 5.39 -10.30
C GLU A 27 36.87 5.69 -8.84
N LYS A 28 37.73 6.68 -8.61
CA LYS A 28 38.16 7.09 -7.28
C LYS A 28 37.08 7.79 -6.47
N GLU A 29 36.11 8.40 -7.15
CA GLU A 29 35.03 9.16 -6.51
C GLU A 29 33.75 8.33 -6.32
N LEU A 30 33.67 7.13 -6.91
CA LEU A 30 32.46 6.28 -6.86
C LEU A 30 32.00 5.94 -5.44
N PHE A 31 32.94 5.78 -4.51
CA PHE A 31 32.67 5.38 -3.12
C PHE A 31 32.82 6.53 -2.12
N ASN A 32 33.09 7.74 -2.57
CA ASN A 32 33.23 8.87 -1.69
C ASN A 32 31.88 9.37 -1.17
N TYR A 33 31.88 9.82 0.06
CA TYR A 33 30.71 10.47 0.65
C TYR A 33 30.39 11.76 -0.11
N GLY A 34 29.10 11.97 -0.34
CA GLY A 34 28.63 13.18 -0.99
C GLY A 34 27.39 13.73 -0.27
N TYR A 35 27.50 14.00 1.04
CA TYR A 35 26.37 14.55 1.81
C TYR A 35 25.86 15.85 1.19
N GLY A 36 24.55 15.88 0.93
CA GLY A 36 23.91 16.98 0.21
C GLY A 36 23.89 16.80 -1.31
N SER A 37 24.65 15.86 -1.88
CA SER A 37 24.52 15.50 -3.28
C SER A 37 23.36 14.54 -3.49
N ILE A 38 22.62 14.71 -4.59
CA ILE A 38 21.44 13.92 -4.95
C ILE A 38 21.69 13.27 -6.31
N LEU A 39 21.43 11.98 -6.41
CA LEU A 39 21.33 11.28 -7.69
C LEU A 39 19.88 11.35 -8.15
N VAL A 40 19.67 11.73 -9.40
CA VAL A 40 18.33 11.81 -10.01
C VAL A 40 18.31 11.12 -11.36
N GLU A 41 17.19 10.51 -11.69
CA GLU A 41 16.84 10.07 -13.04
C GLU A 41 15.86 11.11 -13.62
N ALA A 42 16.05 11.48 -14.87
CA ALA A 42 15.23 12.48 -15.56
C ALA A 42 15.14 12.12 -17.05
N GLU A 43 14.00 12.45 -17.68
CA GLU A 43 13.78 12.21 -19.11
C GLU A 43 14.74 13.02 -20.01
N GLU A 44 15.17 14.18 -19.54
CA GLU A 44 16.11 15.06 -20.24
C GLU A 44 17.22 15.53 -19.32
N ALA A 45 18.35 15.93 -19.90
CA ALA A 45 19.46 16.48 -19.15
C ALA A 45 19.03 17.74 -18.36
N LEU A 46 19.35 17.77 -17.08
CA LEU A 46 18.98 18.87 -16.20
C LEU A 46 19.86 20.09 -16.48
N ASP A 47 19.27 21.23 -16.86
CA ASP A 47 19.92 22.53 -16.89
C ASP A 47 19.91 23.14 -15.48
N TYR A 48 20.77 22.62 -14.61
CA TYR A 48 20.90 23.06 -13.23
C TYR A 48 22.38 23.32 -12.90
N PRO A 49 22.72 24.40 -12.20
CA PRO A 49 24.09 24.66 -11.79
C PRO A 49 24.67 23.49 -11.00
N ASN A 50 25.83 23.01 -11.45
CA ASN A 50 26.55 21.86 -10.86
C ASN A 50 25.89 20.48 -11.09
N ALA A 51 24.87 20.36 -11.94
CA ALA A 51 24.42 19.05 -12.38
C ALA A 51 25.50 18.38 -13.26
N ILE A 52 25.75 17.10 -13.02
CA ILE A 52 26.72 16.30 -13.78
C ILE A 52 25.96 15.12 -14.35
N LEU A 53 25.92 15.03 -15.68
CA LEU A 53 25.41 13.83 -16.34
C LEU A 53 26.43 12.69 -16.19
N ILE A 54 26.05 11.61 -15.56
CA ILE A 54 26.91 10.45 -15.28
C ILE A 54 26.57 9.21 -16.09
N GLY A 55 25.42 9.18 -16.74
CA GLY A 55 25.01 8.01 -17.51
C GLY A 55 23.58 8.09 -18.03
N GLU A 56 23.11 6.97 -18.51
CA GLU A 56 21.76 6.79 -19.05
C GLU A 56 21.15 5.49 -18.52
N VAL A 57 19.83 5.50 -18.33
CA VAL A 57 18.99 4.33 -18.06
C VAL A 57 18.37 3.89 -19.37
N THR A 58 18.32 2.60 -19.63
CA THR A 58 17.76 2.03 -20.84
C THR A 58 16.75 0.94 -20.49
N ASP A 59 15.76 0.79 -21.34
CA ASP A 59 14.75 -0.27 -21.24
C ASP A 59 15.34 -1.58 -21.81
N GLY A 60 16.36 -2.11 -21.11
CA GLY A 60 17.02 -3.36 -21.46
C GLY A 60 16.33 -4.57 -20.85
N GLU A 61 16.45 -5.71 -21.51
CA GLU A 61 15.86 -6.99 -21.03
C GLU A 61 16.84 -7.77 -20.11
N GLU A 62 18.07 -7.27 -19.92
CA GLU A 62 19.14 -8.04 -19.28
C GLU A 62 19.31 -7.76 -17.78
N SER A 63 18.63 -6.74 -17.23
CA SER A 63 18.81 -6.28 -15.84
C SER A 63 20.27 -6.06 -15.48
N GLU A 64 20.99 -5.35 -16.35
CA GLU A 64 22.44 -5.16 -16.28
C GLU A 64 22.82 -3.72 -15.93
N LEU A 65 23.63 -3.56 -14.92
CA LEU A 65 24.27 -2.30 -14.57
C LEU A 65 25.72 -2.28 -15.07
N THR A 66 26.02 -1.40 -16.03
CA THR A 66 27.38 -1.20 -16.52
C THR A 66 28.01 0.05 -15.88
N ILE A 67 29.09 -0.08 -15.12
CA ILE A 67 29.84 1.03 -14.54
C ILE A 67 31.26 1.04 -15.11
N ASN A 68 31.65 2.12 -15.78
CA ASN A 68 32.98 2.27 -16.41
C ASN A 68 33.37 1.09 -17.34
N GLY A 69 32.37 0.46 -17.97
CA GLY A 69 32.57 -0.69 -18.84
C GLY A 69 32.59 -2.05 -18.13
N THR A 70 32.52 -2.09 -16.82
CA THR A 70 32.33 -3.34 -16.05
C THR A 70 30.85 -3.62 -15.87
N LYS A 71 30.44 -4.82 -16.19
CA LYS A 71 29.05 -5.29 -16.14
C LYS A 71 28.75 -5.98 -14.82
N PHE A 72 27.57 -5.68 -14.27
CA PHE A 72 27.05 -6.28 -13.04
C PHE A 72 25.61 -6.70 -13.26
N ASP A 73 25.27 -7.91 -12.86
CA ASP A 73 23.87 -8.36 -12.78
C ASP A 73 23.20 -7.69 -11.57
N ILE A 74 22.05 -7.03 -11.81
CA ILE A 74 21.34 -6.27 -10.78
C ILE A 74 20.80 -7.21 -9.69
N PHE A 75 20.34 -8.40 -10.05
CA PHE A 75 19.83 -9.38 -9.09
C PHE A 75 20.94 -9.97 -8.22
N GLU A 76 22.13 -10.20 -8.79
CA GLU A 76 23.31 -10.61 -7.99
C GLU A 76 23.70 -9.51 -6.99
N LEU A 77 23.72 -8.25 -7.40
CA LEU A 77 24.00 -7.13 -6.51
C LEU A 77 22.94 -7.00 -5.40
N MET A 78 21.68 -7.21 -5.74
CA MET A 78 20.56 -7.18 -4.79
C MET A 78 20.70 -8.33 -3.77
N ALA A 79 21.03 -9.54 -4.23
CA ALA A 79 21.28 -10.68 -3.37
C ALA A 79 22.45 -10.45 -2.40
N VAL A 80 23.56 -9.88 -2.87
CA VAL A 80 24.71 -9.51 -2.02
C VAL A 80 24.32 -8.45 -0.98
N ASN A 81 23.51 -7.47 -1.36
CA ASN A 81 23.02 -6.44 -0.44
C ASN A 81 22.13 -7.03 0.65
N GLY A 82 21.24 -7.96 0.30
CA GLY A 82 20.33 -8.64 1.25
C GLY A 82 21.05 -9.63 2.17
N ALA A 83 21.97 -10.38 1.64
CA ALA A 83 22.67 -11.47 2.35
C ALA A 83 23.42 -11.02 3.62
N LYS A 84 23.86 -9.76 3.68
CA LYS A 84 24.65 -9.25 4.81
C LYS A 84 23.94 -9.35 6.17
N PHE A 85 22.63 -9.23 6.17
CA PHE A 85 21.81 -9.25 7.38
C PHE A 85 20.84 -10.43 7.42
N ALA A 86 20.87 -11.33 6.45
CA ALA A 86 19.91 -12.42 6.29
C ALA A 86 19.83 -13.35 7.52
N GLU A 87 20.92 -13.57 8.25
CA GLU A 87 20.91 -14.37 9.47
C GLU A 87 20.14 -13.69 10.63
N VAL A 88 20.18 -12.35 10.71
CA VAL A 88 19.56 -11.57 11.79
C VAL A 88 18.20 -11.02 11.34
N TYR A 89 18.12 -10.64 10.07
CA TYR A 89 16.94 -10.07 9.43
C TYR A 89 16.67 -10.77 8.11
N PRO A 90 16.17 -12.01 8.13
CA PRO A 90 15.81 -12.70 6.90
C PRO A 90 14.70 -11.92 6.18
N ASP A 91 14.81 -11.79 4.89
CA ASP A 91 13.83 -11.16 4.00
C ASP A 91 12.67 -12.11 3.65
N THR A 92 12.87 -13.41 3.91
CA THR A 92 11.87 -14.46 3.71
C THR A 92 11.48 -15.13 5.02
N ALA A 93 10.27 -15.63 5.09
CA ALA A 93 9.72 -16.34 6.24
C ALA A 93 9.73 -17.87 6.07
N GLU A 94 10.63 -18.43 5.25
CA GLU A 94 10.68 -19.86 4.90
C GLU A 94 10.54 -20.81 6.09
N ALA A 95 11.19 -20.50 7.23
CA ALA A 95 11.12 -21.31 8.43
C ALA A 95 9.70 -21.36 9.04
N TYR A 96 8.89 -20.35 8.76
CA TYR A 96 7.52 -20.19 9.27
C TYR A 96 6.46 -20.68 8.27
N HIS A 97 6.70 -20.57 6.96
CA HIS A 97 5.77 -20.99 5.92
C HIS A 97 5.39 -22.46 6.02
N LYS A 98 6.32 -23.33 6.37
CA LYS A 98 6.04 -24.76 6.55
C LYS A 98 5.11 -25.11 7.71
N LYS A 99 4.88 -24.15 8.64
CA LYS A 99 4.06 -24.37 9.85
C LYS A 99 2.72 -23.66 9.83
N LEU A 100 2.55 -22.63 9.00
CA LEU A 100 1.41 -21.70 9.09
C LEU A 100 0.54 -21.66 7.84
N VAL A 101 0.88 -22.38 6.79
CA VAL A 101 0.03 -22.49 5.61
C VAL A 101 -1.10 -23.44 5.96
N PRO A 102 -2.35 -23.00 6.02
CA PRO A 102 -3.49 -23.91 6.07
C PRO A 102 -3.41 -24.84 4.86
N ALA A 103 -3.47 -26.15 5.09
CA ALA A 103 -3.54 -27.12 4.00
C ALA A 103 -4.66 -26.72 3.03
N GLY A 104 -4.33 -26.50 1.77
CA GLY A 104 -5.29 -26.09 0.74
C GLY A 104 -5.03 -24.73 0.10
N MET A 105 -4.09 -23.92 0.61
CA MET A 105 -3.65 -22.70 -0.09
C MET A 105 -2.47 -22.95 -1.03
N GLU A 106 -1.95 -24.17 -1.10
CA GLU A 106 -0.95 -24.56 -2.07
C GLU A 106 -1.53 -24.40 -3.49
N GLY A 107 -1.03 -23.42 -4.22
CA GLY A 107 -1.41 -23.21 -5.62
C GLY A 107 -2.80 -22.61 -5.82
N VAL A 108 -3.20 -21.62 -5.03
CA VAL A 108 -4.37 -20.81 -5.36
C VAL A 108 -4.14 -20.19 -6.73
N LYS A 109 -4.64 -20.85 -7.76
CA LYS A 109 -4.59 -20.31 -9.12
C LYS A 109 -5.32 -18.96 -9.12
N PRO A 110 -4.75 -17.96 -9.79
CA PRO A 110 -5.41 -16.67 -9.90
C PRO A 110 -6.84 -16.88 -10.38
N TYR A 111 -7.78 -16.34 -9.65
CA TYR A 111 -9.16 -16.35 -10.10
C TYR A 111 -9.26 -15.43 -11.30
N LYS A 112 -9.55 -15.99 -12.46
CA LYS A 112 -9.87 -15.21 -13.66
C LYS A 112 -11.32 -14.73 -13.52
N ALA A 113 -11.51 -13.63 -12.82
CA ALA A 113 -12.82 -13.00 -12.74
C ALA A 113 -13.32 -12.65 -14.14
N LYS A 114 -14.61 -12.91 -14.41
CA LYS A 114 -15.24 -12.35 -15.59
C LYS A 114 -15.29 -10.83 -15.40
N LYS A 115 -14.89 -10.09 -16.44
CA LYS A 115 -15.00 -8.64 -16.46
C LYS A 115 -16.47 -8.29 -16.19
N SER A 116 -16.75 -7.68 -15.03
CA SER A 116 -18.08 -7.17 -14.75
C SER A 116 -18.13 -5.69 -15.12
N GLU A 117 -19.16 -5.27 -15.84
CA GLU A 117 -19.40 -3.85 -16.04
C GLU A 117 -19.82 -3.24 -14.72
N LEU A 118 -18.96 -2.44 -14.15
CA LEU A 118 -19.24 -1.66 -12.95
C LEU A 118 -20.23 -0.57 -13.29
N LYS A 119 -21.37 -0.57 -12.60
CA LYS A 119 -22.30 0.56 -12.65
C LYS A 119 -22.12 1.37 -11.37
N TYR A 120 -21.41 2.47 -11.47
CA TYR A 120 -21.39 3.48 -10.44
C TYR A 120 -22.82 3.98 -10.23
N LYS A 121 -23.31 3.98 -9.00
CA LYS A 121 -24.67 4.34 -8.65
C LYS A 121 -24.85 5.81 -8.26
N GLY A 122 -23.75 6.52 -8.06
CA GLY A 122 -23.78 7.95 -7.69
C GLY A 122 -23.88 8.83 -8.93
N GLU A 123 -24.47 10.00 -8.77
CA GLU A 123 -24.48 11.02 -9.80
C GLU A 123 -23.06 11.59 -10.01
N PRO A 124 -22.68 11.93 -11.26
CA PRO A 124 -21.41 12.58 -11.54
C PRO A 124 -21.28 13.91 -10.79
N VAL A 125 -20.14 14.11 -10.12
CA VAL A 125 -19.85 15.33 -9.36
C VAL A 125 -18.59 15.96 -9.96
N GLU A 126 -18.72 17.21 -10.43
CA GLU A 126 -17.63 17.94 -11.05
C GLU A 126 -16.43 18.13 -10.07
N LYS A 127 -16.73 18.47 -8.81
CA LYS A 127 -15.74 18.65 -7.77
C LYS A 127 -16.14 17.86 -6.52
N PRO A 128 -15.75 16.58 -6.41
CA PRO A 128 -16.11 15.77 -5.26
C PRO A 128 -15.45 16.29 -3.97
N ILE A 129 -16.17 16.16 -2.86
CA ILE A 129 -15.66 16.44 -1.51
C ILE A 129 -15.09 15.16 -0.94
N ALA A 130 -13.78 15.13 -0.65
CA ALA A 130 -13.11 14.08 0.08
C ALA A 130 -12.97 14.51 1.54
N TYR A 131 -13.54 13.75 2.45
CA TYR A 131 -13.41 13.95 3.89
C TYR A 131 -12.41 12.99 4.50
N LEU A 132 -11.45 13.53 5.23
CA LEU A 132 -10.36 12.80 5.90
C LEU A 132 -10.45 13.08 7.41
N PRO A 133 -11.09 12.22 8.21
CA PRO A 133 -11.00 12.32 9.67
C PRO A 133 -9.56 11.98 10.11
N VAL A 134 -9.02 12.80 11.00
CA VAL A 134 -7.67 12.66 11.57
C VAL A 134 -7.81 12.19 13.01
N PHE A 135 -7.37 10.96 13.27
CA PHE A 135 -7.41 10.37 14.61
C PHE A 135 -6.07 10.54 15.33
N PRO A 136 -6.02 10.45 16.66
CA PRO A 136 -4.75 10.37 17.38
C PRO A 136 -3.87 9.25 16.79
N GLY A 137 -2.66 9.60 16.32
CA GLY A 137 -1.74 8.67 15.68
C GLY A 137 -1.87 8.54 14.15
N THR A 138 -2.77 9.26 13.49
CA THR A 138 -2.80 9.38 12.03
C THR A 138 -1.55 10.12 11.54
N ASN A 139 -0.87 9.60 10.51
CA ASN A 139 0.39 10.17 10.02
C ASN A 139 0.35 10.64 8.57
N CYS A 140 -0.52 10.10 7.74
CA CYS A 140 -0.51 10.31 6.28
C CYS A 140 -1.63 11.23 5.81
N ASP A 141 -2.20 12.04 6.68
CA ASP A 141 -3.31 12.93 6.40
C ASP A 141 -2.95 14.07 5.44
N TYR A 142 -1.81 14.71 5.63
CA TYR A 142 -1.35 15.79 4.74
C TYR A 142 -1.04 15.30 3.32
N ASP A 143 -0.34 14.18 3.19
CA ASP A 143 0.00 13.60 1.89
C ASP A 143 -1.24 13.12 1.16
N SER A 144 -2.15 12.46 1.88
CA SER A 144 -3.44 12.04 1.35
C SER A 144 -4.28 13.25 0.91
N ALA A 145 -4.33 14.30 1.72
CA ALA A 145 -5.04 15.53 1.37
C ALA A 145 -4.45 16.20 0.12
N LYS A 146 -3.12 16.20 -0.01
CA LYS A 146 -2.42 16.69 -1.20
C LYS A 146 -2.77 15.88 -2.44
N ALA A 147 -2.78 14.55 -2.34
CA ALA A 147 -3.13 13.67 -3.45
C ALA A 147 -4.57 13.94 -3.94
N TRP A 148 -5.53 14.07 -3.03
CA TRP A 148 -6.91 14.41 -3.38
C TRP A 148 -7.05 15.78 -4.05
N ARG A 149 -6.35 16.80 -3.54
CA ARG A 149 -6.36 18.14 -4.17
C ARG A 149 -5.76 18.10 -5.57
N ASN A 150 -4.67 17.36 -5.76
CA ASN A 150 -4.04 17.19 -7.08
C ASN A 150 -4.97 16.45 -8.07
N ALA A 151 -5.81 15.54 -7.56
CA ALA A 151 -6.86 14.88 -8.36
C ALA A 151 -8.11 15.75 -8.59
N GLY A 152 -8.14 17.00 -8.11
CA GLY A 152 -9.24 17.93 -8.33
C GLY A 152 -10.36 17.93 -7.28
N ALA A 153 -10.24 17.16 -6.20
CA ALA A 153 -11.22 17.12 -5.14
C ALA A 153 -11.14 18.34 -4.19
N GLU A 154 -12.26 18.73 -3.61
CA GLU A 154 -12.28 19.53 -2.39
C GLU A 154 -11.94 18.62 -1.20
N VAL A 155 -11.01 19.06 -0.34
CA VAL A 155 -10.61 18.27 0.83
C VAL A 155 -11.09 18.93 2.10
N ARG A 156 -11.78 18.15 2.93
CA ARG A 156 -12.16 18.53 4.30
C ARG A 156 -11.45 17.60 5.28
N MET A 157 -10.97 18.18 6.37
CA MET A 157 -10.29 17.44 7.44
C MET A 157 -10.82 17.93 8.78
N SER A 158 -10.99 17.02 9.73
CA SER A 158 -11.24 17.36 11.12
C SER A 158 -10.49 16.43 12.06
N VAL A 159 -10.03 16.97 13.18
CA VAL A 159 -9.30 16.19 14.19
C VAL A 159 -10.27 15.59 15.19
N PHE A 160 -10.20 14.29 15.37
CA PHE A 160 -10.95 13.58 16.39
C PHE A 160 -10.26 13.76 17.75
N CYS A 161 -10.81 14.62 18.60
CA CYS A 161 -10.32 14.87 19.94
C CYS A 161 -10.99 13.91 20.95
N ASN A 162 -10.20 13.35 21.84
CA ASN A 162 -10.67 12.37 22.84
C ASN A 162 -10.13 12.62 24.27
N LEU A 163 -9.77 13.86 24.57
CA LEU A 163 -9.22 14.23 25.88
C LEU A 163 -10.32 14.32 26.97
N THR A 164 -11.50 14.74 26.57
CA THR A 164 -12.68 14.85 27.45
C THR A 164 -13.89 14.24 26.80
N GLU A 165 -14.93 13.96 27.58
CA GLU A 165 -16.22 13.49 27.07
C GLU A 165 -16.84 14.47 26.08
N ASP A 166 -16.80 15.76 26.40
CA ASP A 166 -17.28 16.83 25.52
C ASP A 166 -16.50 16.89 24.19
N ASP A 167 -15.20 16.61 24.20
CA ASP A 167 -14.39 16.54 22.98
C ASP A 167 -14.86 15.38 22.09
N ILE A 168 -15.16 14.22 22.69
CA ILE A 168 -15.66 13.06 21.96
C ILE A 168 -17.02 13.38 21.31
N PHE A 169 -17.96 13.96 22.04
CA PHE A 169 -19.27 14.32 21.48
C PHE A 169 -19.15 15.35 20.34
N ARG A 170 -18.33 16.37 20.52
CA ARG A 170 -18.08 17.36 19.45
C ARG A 170 -17.45 16.73 18.23
N SER A 171 -16.46 15.84 18.42
CA SER A 171 -15.78 15.17 17.32
C SER A 171 -16.71 14.23 16.56
N ILE A 172 -17.58 13.50 17.25
CA ILE A 172 -18.61 12.65 16.63
C ILE A 172 -19.57 13.51 15.80
N ALA A 173 -20.08 14.61 16.37
CA ALA A 173 -21.01 15.50 15.67
C ALA A 173 -20.38 16.14 14.42
N GLU A 174 -19.11 16.59 14.51
CA GLU A 174 -18.38 17.16 13.39
C GLU A 174 -18.08 16.11 12.32
N MET A 175 -17.62 14.92 12.72
CA MET A 175 -17.36 13.80 11.80
C MET A 175 -18.63 13.40 11.07
N LYS A 176 -19.75 13.23 11.79
CA LYS A 176 -21.06 12.94 11.20
C LYS A 176 -21.45 13.97 10.14
N LYS A 177 -21.38 15.25 10.49
CA LYS A 177 -21.70 16.35 9.55
C LYS A 177 -20.85 16.26 8.28
N ASN A 178 -19.54 16.05 8.40
CA ASN A 178 -18.66 15.94 7.24
C ASN A 178 -18.96 14.69 6.40
N ILE A 179 -19.32 13.55 7.01
CA ILE A 179 -19.75 12.35 6.29
C ILE A 179 -21.06 12.57 5.55
N ASP A 180 -22.02 13.24 6.16
CA ASP A 180 -23.30 13.56 5.53
C ASP A 180 -23.16 14.42 4.26
N GLU A 181 -22.14 15.27 4.22
CA GLU A 181 -21.90 16.22 3.12
C GLU A 181 -20.84 15.74 2.10
N CYS A 182 -20.00 14.75 2.44
CA CYS A 182 -18.93 14.31 1.55
C CYS A 182 -19.40 13.34 0.47
N HIS A 183 -18.59 13.17 -0.56
CA HIS A 183 -18.75 12.16 -1.62
C HIS A 183 -17.79 11.00 -1.42
N ILE A 184 -16.67 11.28 -0.76
CA ILE A 184 -15.61 10.31 -0.50
C ILE A 184 -15.22 10.42 0.97
N LEU A 185 -15.23 9.28 1.68
CA LEU A 185 -14.65 9.15 3.02
C LEU A 185 -13.30 8.42 2.87
N MET A 186 -12.22 9.05 3.31
CA MET A 186 -10.91 8.40 3.33
C MET A 186 -10.39 8.23 4.76
N LEU A 187 -10.06 7.00 5.12
CA LEU A 187 -9.35 6.66 6.34
C LEU A 187 -7.86 6.53 6.03
N CYS A 188 -7.08 7.44 6.57
CA CYS A 188 -5.65 7.53 6.33
C CYS A 188 -4.86 6.44 7.08
N GLY A 189 -3.58 6.29 6.69
CA GLY A 189 -2.62 5.47 7.39
C GLY A 189 -2.09 6.11 8.67
N GLY A 190 -1.32 5.36 9.42
CA GLY A 190 -0.73 5.75 10.68
C GLY A 190 -0.81 4.64 11.72
N PHE A 191 -0.87 5.03 13.00
CA PHE A 191 -0.91 4.13 14.15
C PHE A 191 -1.95 4.66 15.15
N SER A 192 -3.23 4.51 14.82
CA SER A 192 -4.33 5.11 15.58
C SER A 192 -4.33 4.66 17.04
N ALA A 193 -4.29 5.63 17.96
CA ALA A 193 -4.20 5.44 19.40
C ALA A 193 -3.01 4.57 19.86
N GLY A 194 -1.92 4.54 19.06
CA GLY A 194 -0.69 3.84 19.39
C GLY A 194 -0.64 2.38 18.98
N ASP A 195 -1.64 1.87 18.29
CA ASP A 195 -1.82 0.48 17.82
C ASP A 195 -1.09 -0.57 18.68
N GLU A 196 -1.84 -1.43 19.31
CA GLU A 196 -1.27 -2.57 20.05
C GLU A 196 -1.04 -3.75 19.10
N PRO A 197 -0.15 -4.72 19.46
CA PRO A 197 0.25 -5.83 18.60
C PRO A 197 -0.89 -6.61 17.92
N ASP A 198 -2.07 -6.64 18.54
CA ASP A 198 -3.24 -7.33 17.97
C ASP A 198 -4.39 -6.35 17.71
N GLY A 199 -4.08 -5.06 17.59
CA GLY A 199 -5.08 -4.01 17.69
C GLY A 199 -5.10 -2.95 16.63
N SER A 200 -4.26 -3.05 15.64
CA SER A 200 -4.17 -2.06 14.58
C SER A 200 -5.53 -1.70 13.99
N GLY A 201 -5.86 -0.42 14.03
CA GLY A 201 -7.15 0.10 13.57
C GLY A 201 -8.32 -0.06 14.56
N LYS A 202 -8.15 -0.61 15.76
CA LYS A 202 -9.24 -0.78 16.74
C LYS A 202 -9.91 0.53 17.14
N PHE A 203 -9.11 1.57 17.39
CA PHE A 203 -9.66 2.87 17.79
C PHE A 203 -10.60 3.42 16.72
N ILE A 204 -10.13 3.46 15.48
CA ILE A 204 -10.94 3.91 14.34
C ILE A 204 -12.18 3.01 14.18
N ALA A 205 -12.00 1.68 14.22
CA ALA A 205 -13.11 0.74 14.11
C ALA A 205 -14.20 0.96 15.18
N ASN A 206 -13.80 1.27 16.42
CA ASN A 206 -14.75 1.62 17.48
C ASN A 206 -15.51 2.91 17.18
N VAL A 207 -14.82 3.94 16.67
CA VAL A 207 -15.47 5.19 16.28
C VAL A 207 -16.44 4.95 15.11
N LEU A 208 -16.04 4.15 14.10
CA LEU A 208 -16.93 3.82 12.97
C LEU A 208 -18.19 3.08 13.41
N ASN A 209 -18.08 2.23 14.45
CA ASN A 209 -19.22 1.50 15.02
C ASN A 209 -20.07 2.33 16.00
N ASN A 210 -19.71 3.60 16.29
CA ASN A 210 -20.63 4.51 16.95
C ASN A 210 -21.89 4.65 16.11
N LYS A 211 -23.07 4.59 16.74
CA LYS A 211 -24.34 4.54 16.04
C LYS A 211 -24.54 5.71 15.05
N GLU A 212 -24.25 6.94 15.46
CA GLU A 212 -24.42 8.12 14.61
C GLU A 212 -23.49 8.12 13.40
N ILE A 213 -22.24 7.70 13.61
CA ILE A 213 -21.22 7.57 12.55
C ILE A 213 -21.58 6.41 11.62
N ALA A 214 -22.01 5.27 12.16
CA ALA A 214 -22.42 4.11 11.37
C ALA A 214 -23.62 4.44 10.47
N ASP A 215 -24.61 5.11 11.02
CA ASP A 215 -25.79 5.55 10.25
C ASP A 215 -25.39 6.51 9.12
N ALA A 216 -24.48 7.46 9.37
CA ALA A 216 -23.97 8.39 8.37
C ALA A 216 -23.14 7.68 7.27
N ILE A 217 -22.30 6.70 7.64
CA ILE A 217 -21.54 5.88 6.69
C ILE A 217 -22.48 5.04 5.81
N HIS A 218 -23.49 4.42 6.40
CA HIS A 218 -24.47 3.67 5.63
C HIS A 218 -25.23 4.58 4.65
N ALA A 219 -25.61 5.78 5.07
CA ALA A 219 -26.25 6.77 4.20
C ALA A 219 -25.29 7.23 3.07
N LEU A 220 -23.99 7.39 3.36
CA LEU A 220 -22.98 7.68 2.33
C LEU A 220 -22.93 6.58 1.26
N ILE A 221 -22.91 5.33 1.67
CA ILE A 221 -22.89 4.17 0.76
C ILE A 221 -24.19 4.12 -0.06
N ASP A 222 -25.34 4.29 0.60
CA ASP A 222 -26.66 4.18 -0.05
C ASP A 222 -26.90 5.26 -1.11
N ARG A 223 -26.29 6.46 -0.96
CA ARG A 223 -26.29 7.52 -1.99
C ARG A 223 -25.20 7.38 -3.05
N GLY A 224 -24.42 6.28 -3.03
CA GLY A 224 -23.37 5.99 -4.01
C GLY A 224 -22.02 6.65 -3.71
N GLY A 225 -21.80 7.15 -2.50
CA GLY A 225 -20.51 7.66 -2.05
C GLY A 225 -19.45 6.56 -1.95
N LEU A 226 -18.19 6.97 -1.97
CA LEU A 226 -17.05 6.07 -1.98
C LEU A 226 -16.31 6.10 -0.65
N ILE A 227 -15.70 4.97 -0.30
CA ILE A 227 -14.84 4.84 0.90
C ILE A 227 -13.51 4.25 0.50
N LEU A 228 -12.41 4.84 1.00
CA LEU A 228 -11.05 4.37 0.80
C LEU A 228 -10.35 4.27 2.16
N GLY A 229 -9.74 3.13 2.45
CA GLY A 229 -8.87 2.94 3.61
C GLY A 229 -7.49 2.48 3.18
N ILE A 230 -6.45 3.18 3.64
CA ILE A 230 -5.06 2.83 3.33
C ILE A 230 -4.35 2.48 4.64
N CYS A 231 -3.55 1.39 4.64
CA CYS A 231 -2.76 0.94 5.76
C CYS A 231 -3.61 0.80 7.04
N ASN A 232 -3.41 1.62 8.05
CA ASN A 232 -4.21 1.65 9.28
C ASN A 232 -5.71 1.88 9.02
N GLY A 233 -6.03 2.71 8.03
CA GLY A 233 -7.42 2.89 7.57
C GLY A 233 -8.02 1.61 6.98
N PHE A 234 -7.25 0.83 6.22
CA PHE A 234 -7.71 -0.48 5.72
C PHE A 234 -7.91 -1.48 6.87
N GLN A 235 -6.99 -1.52 7.84
CA GLN A 235 -7.15 -2.33 9.05
C GLN A 235 -8.46 -1.99 9.78
N ALA A 236 -8.79 -0.71 9.90
CA ALA A 236 -10.03 -0.26 10.51
C ALA A 236 -11.28 -0.68 9.72
N LEU A 237 -11.24 -0.59 8.38
CA LEU A 237 -12.35 -1.04 7.53
C LEU A 237 -12.63 -2.54 7.70
N VAL A 238 -11.58 -3.36 7.79
CA VAL A 238 -11.72 -4.81 8.00
C VAL A 238 -12.23 -5.09 9.41
N LYS A 239 -11.63 -4.48 10.45
CA LYS A 239 -12.01 -4.70 11.85
C LYS A 239 -13.42 -4.20 12.20
N SER A 240 -13.90 -3.17 11.51
CA SER A 240 -15.26 -2.67 11.70
C SER A 240 -16.33 -3.52 10.99
N GLY A 241 -15.91 -4.40 10.08
CA GLY A 241 -16.78 -5.21 9.25
C GLY A 241 -17.31 -4.49 8.00
N LEU A 242 -16.91 -3.23 7.78
CA LEU A 242 -17.29 -2.55 6.55
C LEU A 242 -16.71 -3.28 5.32
N LEU A 243 -15.51 -3.83 5.46
CA LEU A 243 -14.96 -4.85 4.58
C LEU A 243 -14.97 -6.21 5.32
N PRO A 244 -15.41 -7.27 4.66
CA PRO A 244 -15.91 -7.36 3.28
C PRO A 244 -17.42 -7.23 3.15
N TYR A 245 -18.15 -6.94 4.24
CA TYR A 245 -19.64 -7.06 4.27
C TYR A 245 -20.38 -5.86 3.66
N GLY A 246 -19.70 -4.73 3.46
CA GLY A 246 -20.33 -3.50 2.95
C GLY A 246 -21.22 -2.79 3.99
N ARG A 247 -21.28 -3.30 5.22
CA ARG A 247 -22.07 -2.76 6.33
C ARG A 247 -21.32 -2.96 7.65
N LEU A 248 -21.41 -1.98 8.53
CA LEU A 248 -20.86 -2.06 9.89
C LEU A 248 -21.67 -3.00 10.79
N GLY A 249 -21.04 -3.52 11.83
CA GLY A 249 -21.70 -4.31 12.86
C GLY A 249 -21.97 -5.78 12.52
N GLN A 250 -21.41 -6.31 11.43
CA GLN A 250 -21.59 -7.71 11.01
C GLN A 250 -20.40 -8.62 11.33
N VAL A 251 -19.47 -8.17 12.16
CA VAL A 251 -18.27 -8.93 12.51
C VAL A 251 -18.63 -10.15 13.35
N THR A 252 -18.09 -11.31 12.94
CA THR A 252 -18.22 -12.61 13.63
C THR A 252 -16.82 -13.15 13.97
N LYS A 253 -16.75 -14.27 14.68
CA LYS A 253 -15.49 -14.97 14.96
C LYS A 253 -14.76 -15.46 13.70
N ASP A 254 -15.49 -15.66 12.60
CA ASP A 254 -14.98 -16.15 11.31
C ASP A 254 -14.68 -15.01 10.32
N SER A 255 -14.90 -13.76 10.73
CA SER A 255 -14.61 -12.59 9.92
C SER A 255 -13.11 -12.44 9.67
N PRO A 256 -12.71 -11.96 8.47
CA PRO A 256 -11.30 -11.69 8.19
C PRO A 256 -10.75 -10.62 9.11
N THR A 257 -9.44 -10.66 9.32
CA THR A 257 -8.72 -9.63 10.08
C THR A 257 -7.34 -9.41 9.48
N LEU A 258 -6.72 -8.30 9.84
CA LEU A 258 -5.30 -8.07 9.61
C LEU A 258 -4.53 -8.37 10.89
N PHE A 259 -3.43 -9.09 10.73
CA PHE A 259 -2.62 -9.61 11.81
C PHE A 259 -1.14 -9.31 11.58
N ARG A 260 -0.32 -9.56 12.60
CA ARG A 260 1.13 -9.38 12.51
C ARG A 260 1.77 -10.29 11.45
N ASN A 261 2.86 -9.83 10.88
CA ASN A 261 3.64 -10.60 9.92
C ASN A 261 4.18 -11.89 10.56
N ASP A 262 4.29 -12.95 9.77
CA ASP A 262 4.82 -14.24 10.24
C ASP A 262 6.27 -14.18 10.69
N ILE A 263 7.06 -13.28 10.07
CA ILE A 263 8.44 -12.99 10.50
C ILE A 263 8.54 -12.24 11.84
N ASN A 264 7.39 -11.91 12.45
CA ASN A 264 7.25 -11.25 13.74
C ASN A 264 7.96 -9.88 13.84
N ARG A 265 8.12 -9.18 12.74
CA ARG A 265 8.71 -7.84 12.65
C ARG A 265 8.19 -7.08 11.43
N HIS A 266 8.54 -5.80 11.37
CA HIS A 266 8.23 -4.94 10.24
C HIS A 266 8.93 -5.42 8.96
N ILE A 267 8.22 -5.36 7.84
CA ILE A 267 8.76 -5.57 6.49
C ILE A 267 8.65 -4.26 5.70
N SER A 268 9.65 -3.97 4.89
CA SER A 268 9.67 -2.81 3.99
C SER A 268 10.36 -3.23 2.70
N GLN A 269 9.59 -3.40 1.64
CA GLN A 269 10.11 -3.86 0.34
C GLN A 269 9.18 -3.46 -0.81
N MET A 270 9.69 -3.59 -2.03
CA MET A 270 8.88 -3.52 -3.24
C MET A 270 8.23 -4.89 -3.51
N VAL A 271 6.96 -4.88 -3.87
CA VAL A 271 6.20 -6.10 -4.18
C VAL A 271 5.44 -5.93 -5.47
N THR A 272 5.26 -7.02 -6.19
CA THR A 272 4.45 -7.03 -7.41
C THR A 272 3.04 -7.53 -7.09
N THR A 273 2.05 -6.78 -7.53
CA THR A 273 0.64 -7.13 -7.42
C THR A 273 0.02 -7.24 -8.78
N ARG A 274 -0.93 -8.17 -8.93
CA ARG A 274 -1.73 -8.34 -10.13
C ARG A 274 -3.19 -7.99 -9.85
N VAL A 275 -3.82 -7.26 -10.76
CA VAL A 275 -5.25 -6.92 -10.70
C VAL A 275 -6.09 -8.18 -10.87
N GLY A 276 -6.81 -8.56 -9.82
CA GLY A 276 -7.68 -9.73 -9.79
C GLY A 276 -9.12 -9.43 -10.24
N THR A 277 -9.58 -8.20 -10.03
CA THR A 277 -10.94 -7.77 -10.38
C THR A 277 -10.99 -6.27 -10.63
N THR A 278 -11.97 -5.83 -11.41
CA THR A 278 -12.30 -4.41 -11.61
C THR A 278 -13.68 -4.06 -11.06
N ASN A 279 -14.17 -4.82 -10.07
CA ASN A 279 -15.50 -4.61 -9.47
C ASN A 279 -15.57 -3.35 -8.58
N SER A 280 -14.46 -2.73 -8.24
CA SER A 280 -14.44 -1.48 -7.48
C SER A 280 -14.41 -0.27 -8.42
N PRO A 281 -15.14 0.82 -8.14
CA PRO A 281 -15.02 2.09 -8.87
C PRO A 281 -13.60 2.64 -8.91
N TRP A 282 -12.80 2.34 -7.91
CA TRP A 282 -11.37 2.70 -7.84
C TRP A 282 -10.52 2.06 -8.93
N LEU A 283 -10.99 0.96 -9.53
CA LEU A 283 -10.25 0.14 -10.48
C LEU A 283 -10.79 0.21 -11.91
N LYS A 284 -11.66 1.19 -12.20
CA LYS A 284 -12.34 1.29 -13.51
C LYS A 284 -11.38 1.43 -14.69
N ASP A 285 -10.22 2.03 -14.48
CA ASP A 285 -9.22 2.32 -15.53
C ASP A 285 -8.13 1.24 -15.61
N PHE A 286 -8.20 0.19 -14.78
CA PHE A 286 -7.30 -0.97 -14.81
C PHE A 286 -7.87 -2.10 -15.66
N ALA A 287 -7.00 -2.96 -16.17
CA ALA A 287 -7.39 -4.23 -16.76
C ALA A 287 -7.10 -5.39 -15.80
N ILE A 288 -7.93 -6.46 -15.87
CA ILE A 288 -7.66 -7.68 -15.10
C ILE A 288 -6.38 -8.30 -15.64
N GLY A 289 -5.44 -8.58 -14.76
CA GLY A 289 -4.12 -9.10 -15.08
C GLY A 289 -3.00 -8.05 -15.14
N ASP A 290 -3.32 -6.74 -15.09
CA ASP A 290 -2.30 -5.69 -15.00
C ASP A 290 -1.39 -5.92 -13.80
N LEU A 291 -0.09 -5.73 -13.98
CA LEU A 291 0.92 -5.84 -12.95
C LEU A 291 1.33 -4.46 -12.46
N HIS A 292 1.49 -4.33 -11.16
CA HIS A 292 1.94 -3.10 -10.53
C HIS A 292 2.97 -3.42 -9.45
N THR A 293 4.12 -2.76 -9.51
CA THR A 293 5.11 -2.84 -8.45
C THR A 293 4.90 -1.67 -7.48
N ILE A 294 4.65 -1.98 -6.23
CA ILE A 294 4.37 -1.01 -5.17
C ILE A 294 5.21 -1.28 -3.93
N ALA A 295 5.45 -0.24 -3.15
CA ALA A 295 6.10 -0.38 -1.85
C ALA A 295 5.11 -0.88 -0.80
N VAL A 296 5.53 -1.87 0.01
CA VAL A 296 4.87 -2.23 1.26
C VAL A 296 5.75 -1.89 2.45
N SER A 297 5.13 -1.46 3.54
CA SER A 297 5.82 -1.11 4.78
C SER A 297 4.85 -1.33 5.95
N HIS A 298 4.93 -2.50 6.59
CA HIS A 298 4.02 -2.87 7.67
C HIS A 298 4.60 -3.93 8.61
N GLY A 299 4.15 -3.92 9.86
CA GLY A 299 4.34 -5.00 10.84
C GLY A 299 3.11 -5.92 10.95
N GLU A 300 1.94 -5.43 10.54
CA GLU A 300 0.64 -6.06 10.70
C GLU A 300 -0.19 -5.95 9.41
N GLY A 301 0.37 -6.42 8.30
CA GLY A 301 -0.27 -6.42 6.99
C GLY A 301 -0.81 -7.77 6.54
N LYS A 302 -0.64 -8.83 7.35
CA LYS A 302 -1.12 -10.17 7.00
C LYS A 302 -2.64 -10.24 7.06
N PHE A 303 -3.27 -10.46 5.89
CA PHE A 303 -4.71 -10.71 5.82
C PHE A 303 -5.01 -12.17 6.18
N VAL A 304 -5.76 -12.35 7.26
CA VAL A 304 -6.12 -13.68 7.79
C VAL A 304 -7.60 -13.94 7.57
N VAL A 305 -7.91 -15.04 6.91
CA VAL A 305 -9.26 -15.49 6.60
C VAL A 305 -9.28 -17.02 6.52
N ASN A 306 -10.41 -17.67 6.80
CA ASN A 306 -10.53 -19.10 6.56
C ASN A 306 -10.68 -19.41 5.05
N GLU A 307 -10.32 -20.62 4.64
CA GLU A 307 -10.28 -21.04 3.23
C GLU A 307 -11.64 -20.92 2.53
N GLU A 308 -12.72 -21.28 3.20
CA GLU A 308 -14.07 -21.24 2.64
C GLU A 308 -14.47 -19.81 2.32
N PHE A 309 -14.25 -18.91 3.25
CA PHE A 309 -14.55 -17.49 3.06
C PHE A 309 -13.60 -16.83 2.06
N ALA A 310 -12.32 -17.23 2.00
CA ALA A 310 -11.41 -16.77 0.96
C ALA A 310 -11.95 -17.12 -0.45
N LYS A 311 -12.39 -18.33 -0.67
CA LYS A 311 -13.03 -18.75 -1.94
C LYS A 311 -14.26 -17.89 -2.28
N GLU A 312 -15.06 -17.57 -1.28
CA GLU A 312 -16.21 -16.69 -1.46
C GLU A 312 -15.79 -15.26 -1.89
N LEU A 313 -14.80 -14.67 -1.23
CA LEU A 313 -14.26 -13.35 -1.58
C LEU A 313 -13.77 -13.31 -3.03
N PHE A 314 -13.05 -14.33 -3.47
CA PHE A 314 -12.62 -14.45 -4.87
C PHE A 314 -13.80 -14.62 -5.82
N ALA A 315 -14.74 -15.49 -5.50
CA ALA A 315 -15.91 -15.73 -6.34
C ALA A 315 -16.79 -14.48 -6.52
N ASN A 316 -16.88 -13.66 -5.48
CA ASN A 316 -17.61 -12.39 -5.50
C ASN A 316 -16.83 -11.23 -6.14
N GLY A 317 -15.56 -11.44 -6.54
CA GLY A 317 -14.72 -10.37 -7.08
C GLY A 317 -14.38 -9.29 -6.06
N GLN A 318 -14.21 -9.66 -4.79
CA GLN A 318 -13.88 -8.74 -3.69
C GLN A 318 -12.37 -8.66 -3.44
N VAL A 319 -11.57 -9.52 -4.06
CA VAL A 319 -10.10 -9.48 -4.01
C VAL A 319 -9.60 -8.65 -5.19
N ALA A 320 -9.25 -7.40 -4.90
CA ALA A 320 -8.82 -6.42 -5.91
C ALA A 320 -7.46 -6.77 -6.50
N PHE A 321 -6.50 -7.09 -5.64
CA PHE A 321 -5.12 -7.39 -6.01
C PHE A 321 -4.65 -8.69 -5.35
N GLN A 322 -3.72 -9.37 -6.02
CA GLN A 322 -2.98 -10.49 -5.47
C GLN A 322 -1.50 -10.20 -5.57
N TYR A 323 -0.74 -10.55 -4.54
CA TYR A 323 0.70 -10.63 -4.64
C TYR A 323 1.11 -11.74 -5.60
N VAL A 324 2.08 -11.46 -6.45
CA VAL A 324 2.59 -12.41 -7.43
C VAL A 324 4.11 -12.33 -7.50
N ASP A 325 4.74 -13.42 -7.89
CA ASP A 325 6.14 -13.39 -8.27
C ASP A 325 6.30 -12.52 -9.54
N PRO A 326 7.25 -11.57 -9.57
CA PRO A 326 7.42 -10.67 -10.71
C PRO A 326 7.85 -11.37 -11.99
N LEU A 327 8.48 -12.54 -11.89
CA LEU A 327 8.98 -13.32 -13.04
C LEU A 327 7.96 -14.34 -13.53
N GLU A 328 7.23 -14.97 -12.60
CA GLU A 328 6.26 -16.01 -12.92
C GLU A 328 4.85 -15.46 -13.11
N GLU A 329 4.59 -14.20 -12.68
CA GLU A 329 3.28 -13.54 -12.71
C GLU A 329 2.17 -14.33 -11.96
N GLU A 330 2.56 -15.30 -11.15
CA GLU A 330 1.67 -16.18 -10.39
C GLU A 330 1.87 -15.98 -8.89
N PRO A 331 0.83 -16.18 -8.06
CA PRO A 331 0.99 -16.18 -6.61
C PRO A 331 1.88 -17.36 -6.20
N THR A 332 2.90 -17.07 -5.42
CA THR A 332 3.78 -18.08 -4.81
C THR A 332 3.73 -17.95 -3.30
N MET A 333 4.30 -18.93 -2.60
CA MET A 333 4.42 -18.86 -1.14
C MET A 333 5.48 -17.85 -0.69
N GLU A 334 6.32 -17.41 -1.61
CA GLU A 334 7.39 -16.43 -1.40
C GLU A 334 6.90 -15.00 -1.75
N SER A 335 5.78 -14.91 -2.45
CA SER A 335 5.11 -13.62 -2.66
C SER A 335 4.57 -13.11 -1.32
N PRO A 336 4.87 -11.87 -0.93
CA PRO A 336 4.51 -11.33 0.38
C PRO A 336 3.03 -11.36 0.69
#